data_948627b5067bee42a0773c425c90a14b
#
_entry.id   948627b5067bee42a0773c425c90a14b
#
_cell.length_a   1.000
_cell.length_b   1.000
_cell.length_c   1.000
_cell.angle_alpha   90.00
_cell.angle_beta   90.00
_cell.angle_gamma   90.00
#
_symmetry.space_group_name_H-M   'P 1'
#
loop_
_entity.id
_entity.type
_entity.pdbx_description
1 polymer ?
#
loop_
_entity_poly.entity_id
_entity_poly.type
_entity_poly.pdbx_seq_one_letter_code
_entity_poly.pdbx_strand_id
1 'polypeptide(L)'
;MSFPKVLNFKISNRRIGLKYKPLIIVELGINHNGKFSIAKQIIDKAKMAGAEIIKHQTHLPDFEMSEEAKKIIPAHTKDNIFKIISDCSLSESDEIKLKQYIQKKK
;
A
#
# COMPACT_ATOMS: atom_id res chain seq x y z
N MET A 1 0.18 -16.52 -33.62
CA MET A 1 -0.14 -16.68 -32.16
C MET A 1 -1.46 -15.99 -31.90
N SER A 2 -2.48 -16.73 -31.50
CA SER A 2 -3.76 -16.13 -31.13
C SER A 2 -3.73 -15.81 -29.62
N PHE A 3 -3.99 -14.58 -29.25
CA PHE A 3 -4.17 -14.20 -27.87
C PHE A 3 -5.47 -14.80 -27.33
N PRO A 4 -5.51 -15.22 -26.05
CA PRO A 4 -6.74 -15.76 -25.49
C PRO A 4 -7.88 -14.73 -25.56
N LYS A 5 -9.08 -15.21 -25.85
CA LYS A 5 -10.28 -14.38 -26.00
C LYS A 5 -10.78 -13.74 -24.69
N VAL A 6 -10.24 -14.10 -23.57
CA VAL A 6 -10.69 -13.56 -22.28
C VAL A 6 -10.08 -12.19 -22.07
N LEU A 7 -10.85 -11.21 -22.38
CA LEU A 7 -10.42 -9.82 -22.35
C LEU A 7 -11.09 -9.04 -21.21
N ASN A 8 -11.80 -9.73 -20.33
CA ASN A 8 -12.43 -9.08 -19.18
C ASN A 8 -12.65 -10.07 -18.02
N PHE A 9 -12.63 -9.54 -16.82
CA PHE A 9 -12.96 -10.25 -15.58
C PHE A 9 -13.58 -9.25 -14.58
N LYS A 10 -14.02 -9.75 -13.43
CA LYS A 10 -14.57 -8.92 -12.37
C LYS A 10 -13.74 -9.04 -11.10
N ILE A 11 -13.55 -7.92 -10.43
CA ILE A 11 -13.15 -7.86 -9.03
C ILE A 11 -14.36 -7.29 -8.29
N SER A 12 -15.02 -8.12 -7.47
CA SER A 12 -16.33 -7.78 -6.91
C SER A 12 -17.30 -7.39 -8.04
N ASN A 13 -17.85 -6.20 -8.02
CA ASN A 13 -18.75 -5.70 -9.06
C ASN A 13 -18.06 -4.86 -10.14
N ARG A 14 -16.74 -4.65 -10.02
CA ARG A 14 -15.95 -3.84 -10.96
C ARG A 14 -15.46 -4.69 -12.12
N ARG A 15 -15.89 -4.36 -13.33
CA ARG A 15 -15.40 -5.01 -14.56
C ARG A 15 -14.05 -4.44 -14.96
N ILE A 16 -13.15 -5.32 -15.36
CA ILE A 16 -11.80 -5.00 -15.81
C ILE A 16 -11.57 -5.64 -17.17
N GLY A 17 -11.04 -4.89 -18.11
CA GLY A 17 -10.77 -5.37 -19.45
C GLY A 17 -10.57 -4.22 -20.44
N LEU A 18 -10.25 -4.55 -21.68
CA LEU A 18 -9.89 -3.57 -22.71
C LEU A 18 -10.99 -2.54 -23.01
N LYS A 19 -12.25 -2.91 -22.77
CA LYS A 19 -13.40 -2.02 -23.03
C LYS A 19 -13.80 -1.16 -21.84
N TYR A 20 -13.12 -1.28 -20.71
CA TYR A 20 -13.45 -0.59 -19.48
C TYR A 20 -12.32 0.37 -19.10
N LYS A 21 -12.66 1.41 -18.32
CA LYS A 21 -11.63 2.29 -17.77
C LYS A 21 -10.67 1.47 -16.88
N PRO A 22 -9.37 1.76 -16.94
CA PRO A 22 -8.41 1.09 -16.06
C PRO A 22 -8.79 1.22 -14.59
N LEU A 23 -8.63 0.15 -13.85
CA LEU A 23 -8.74 0.19 -12.39
C LEU A 23 -7.49 0.85 -11.83
N ILE A 24 -7.65 1.92 -11.08
CA ILE A 24 -6.52 2.65 -10.50
C ILE A 24 -6.31 2.18 -9.07
N ILE A 25 -5.13 1.62 -8.83
CA ILE A 25 -4.67 1.19 -7.52
C ILE A 25 -3.55 2.12 -7.10
N VAL A 26 -3.74 2.83 -5.99
CA VAL A 26 -2.70 3.71 -5.43
C VAL A 26 -1.95 2.96 -4.34
N GLU A 27 -0.64 2.89 -4.46
CA GLU A 27 0.22 2.29 -3.47
C GLU A 27 0.58 3.33 -2.38
N LEU A 28 0.03 3.13 -1.20
CA LEU A 28 0.39 3.92 -0.02
C LEU A 28 1.78 3.52 0.50
N GLY A 29 2.06 2.22 0.55
CA GLY A 29 3.35 1.69 1.01
C GLY A 29 3.72 2.22 2.39
N ILE A 30 4.95 2.68 2.53
CA ILE A 30 5.49 3.31 3.75
C ILE A 30 5.65 4.83 3.61
N ASN A 31 5.04 5.43 2.62
CA ASN A 31 5.18 6.86 2.31
C ASN A 31 4.60 7.78 3.40
N HIS A 32 3.81 7.24 4.31
CA HIS A 32 3.30 7.96 5.47
C HIS A 32 4.35 8.20 6.58
N ASN A 33 5.55 7.60 6.46
CA ASN A 33 6.66 7.74 7.42
C ASN A 33 6.24 7.42 8.88
N GLY A 34 5.40 6.41 9.09
CA GLY A 34 4.90 6.02 10.40
C GLY A 34 3.87 6.97 11.01
N LYS A 35 3.39 7.95 10.24
CA LYS A 35 2.43 8.96 10.73
C LYS A 35 1.04 8.71 10.17
N PHE A 36 0.11 8.36 11.06
CA PHE A 36 -1.28 8.11 10.70
C PHE A 36 -1.94 9.30 10.00
N SER A 37 -1.66 10.52 10.46
CA SER A 37 -2.20 11.74 9.84
C SER A 37 -1.77 11.90 8.38
N ILE A 38 -0.52 11.55 8.06
CA ILE A 38 -0.02 11.60 6.68
C ILE A 38 -0.69 10.50 5.84
N ALA A 39 -0.83 9.30 6.39
CA ALA A 39 -1.53 8.21 5.70
C ALA A 39 -2.96 8.63 5.31
N LYS A 40 -3.70 9.27 6.20
CA LYS A 40 -5.04 9.80 5.90
C LYS A 40 -5.02 10.83 4.76
N GLN A 41 -4.06 11.76 4.79
CA GLN A 41 -3.93 12.76 3.73
C GLN A 41 -3.67 12.12 2.36
N ILE A 42 -2.80 11.11 2.30
CA ILE A 42 -2.52 10.39 1.06
C ILE A 42 -3.80 9.70 0.55
N ILE A 43 -4.55 9.05 1.44
CA ILE A 43 -5.81 8.39 1.09
C ILE A 43 -6.82 9.40 0.54
N ASP A 44 -6.98 10.55 1.17
CA ASP A 44 -7.90 11.59 0.71
C ASP A 44 -7.50 12.10 -0.67
N LYS A 45 -6.23 12.36 -0.89
CA LYS A 45 -5.71 12.80 -2.19
C LYS A 45 -5.87 11.73 -3.27
N ALA A 46 -5.61 10.47 -2.92
CA ALA A 46 -5.80 9.34 -3.83
C ALA A 46 -7.27 9.24 -4.27
N LYS A 47 -8.21 9.35 -3.35
CA LYS A 47 -9.64 9.34 -3.67
C LYS A 47 -10.02 10.50 -4.57
N MET A 48 -9.57 11.70 -4.26
CA MET A 48 -9.82 12.89 -5.09
C MET A 48 -9.27 12.72 -6.52
N ALA A 49 -8.16 12.01 -6.67
CA ALA A 49 -7.54 11.72 -7.96
C ALA A 49 -8.21 10.57 -8.73
N GLY A 50 -9.22 9.91 -8.16
CA GLY A 50 -9.98 8.84 -8.81
C GLY A 50 -9.49 7.44 -8.51
N ALA A 51 -8.65 7.24 -7.50
CA ALA A 51 -8.26 5.90 -7.06
C ALA A 51 -9.46 5.11 -6.54
N GLU A 52 -9.54 3.85 -6.93
CA GLU A 52 -10.59 2.94 -6.52
C GLU A 52 -10.12 1.97 -5.42
N ILE A 53 -8.82 1.70 -5.38
CA ILE A 53 -8.19 0.79 -4.41
C ILE A 53 -6.94 1.47 -3.84
N ILE A 54 -6.74 1.31 -2.54
CA ILE A 54 -5.48 1.64 -1.86
C ILE A 54 -4.75 0.33 -1.54
N LYS A 55 -3.51 0.24 -1.97
CA LYS A 55 -2.61 -0.84 -1.57
C LYS A 55 -1.70 -0.33 -0.46
N HIS A 56 -1.82 -0.93 0.71
CA HIS A 56 -1.04 -0.60 1.88
C HIS A 56 -0.13 -1.77 2.27
N GLN A 57 1.00 -1.47 2.89
CA GLN A 57 1.92 -2.46 3.42
C GLN A 57 1.96 -2.37 4.95
N THR A 58 1.47 -3.42 5.61
CA THR A 58 1.60 -3.58 7.05
C THR A 58 2.94 -4.24 7.36
N HIS A 59 3.74 -3.60 8.21
CA HIS A 59 5.05 -4.12 8.62
C HIS A 59 5.07 -4.46 10.09
N LEU A 60 5.63 -5.64 10.39
CA LEU A 60 5.99 -6.08 11.72
C LEU A 60 7.48 -6.44 11.69
N PRO A 61 8.38 -5.44 11.76
CA PRO A 61 9.79 -5.62 11.42
C PRO A 61 10.49 -6.73 12.20
N ASP A 62 10.14 -6.93 13.47
CA ASP A 62 10.72 -7.99 14.29
C ASP A 62 10.42 -9.41 13.78
N PHE A 63 9.32 -9.58 13.04
CA PHE A 63 8.83 -10.87 12.58
C PHE A 63 9.09 -11.13 11.10
N GLU A 64 9.52 -10.12 10.34
CA GLU A 64 9.66 -10.24 8.89
C GLU A 64 11.10 -10.22 8.39
N MET A 65 12.07 -9.99 9.27
CA MET A 65 13.49 -9.92 8.90
C MET A 65 14.33 -10.89 9.73
N SER A 66 15.26 -11.61 9.07
CA SER A 66 16.30 -12.35 9.77
C SER A 66 17.30 -11.39 10.45
N GLU A 67 18.08 -11.89 11.40
CA GLU A 67 19.10 -11.06 12.06
C GLU A 67 20.14 -10.51 11.08
N GLU A 68 20.48 -11.27 10.05
CA GLU A 68 21.37 -10.82 8.99
C GLU A 68 20.72 -9.73 8.13
N ALA A 69 19.46 -9.92 7.76
CA ALA A 69 18.73 -8.94 6.95
C ALA A 69 18.57 -7.60 7.66
N LYS A 70 18.35 -7.59 8.97
CA LYS A 70 18.23 -6.36 9.77
C LYS A 70 19.45 -5.43 9.66
N LYS A 71 20.62 -5.98 9.38
CA LYS A 71 21.88 -5.23 9.31
C LYS A 71 22.15 -4.59 7.95
N ILE A 72 21.38 -4.94 6.93
CA ILE A 72 21.59 -4.42 5.57
C ILE A 72 21.34 -2.90 5.54
N ILE A 73 22.29 -2.15 5.00
CA ILE A 73 22.18 -0.71 4.80
C ILE A 73 21.94 -0.48 3.31
N PRO A 74 20.73 0.02 2.92
CA PRO A 74 20.44 0.34 1.52
C PRO A 74 21.40 1.41 0.98
N ALA A 75 21.69 1.35 -0.33
CA ALA A 75 22.76 2.13 -0.99
C ALA A 75 22.65 3.65 -0.80
N HIS A 76 21.45 4.17 -0.61
CA HIS A 76 21.21 5.62 -0.51
C HIS A 76 20.85 6.08 0.91
N THR A 77 21.14 5.27 1.91
CA THR A 77 20.80 5.58 3.31
C THR A 77 22.00 5.38 4.23
N LYS A 78 21.90 5.92 5.43
CA LYS A 78 22.88 5.71 6.51
C LYS A 78 22.39 4.70 7.55
N ASP A 79 21.09 4.47 7.62
CA ASP A 79 20.48 3.55 8.57
C ASP A 79 20.30 2.15 7.96
N ASN A 80 20.26 1.12 8.81
CA ASN A 80 19.94 -0.23 8.37
C ASN A 80 18.45 -0.36 8.00
N ILE A 81 18.13 -1.38 7.22
CA ILE A 81 16.76 -1.58 6.72
C ILE A 81 15.76 -1.79 7.85
N PHE A 82 16.16 -2.46 8.93
CA PHE A 82 15.30 -2.69 10.09
C PHE A 82 14.85 -1.36 10.71
N LYS A 83 15.79 -0.43 10.91
CA LYS A 83 15.48 0.90 11.46
C LYS A 83 14.56 1.68 10.54
N ILE A 84 14.85 1.69 9.24
CA ILE A 84 14.05 2.41 8.25
C ILE A 84 12.60 1.92 8.26
N ILE A 85 12.38 0.61 8.18
CA ILE A 85 11.04 0.03 8.17
C ILE A 85 10.34 0.25 9.52
N SER A 86 11.06 0.10 10.64
CA SER A 86 10.48 0.34 11.96
C SER A 86 10.01 1.78 12.13
N ASP A 87 10.82 2.75 11.73
CA ASP A 87 10.47 4.18 11.81
C ASP A 87 9.31 4.55 10.89
N CYS A 88 9.12 3.82 9.80
CA CYS A 88 8.06 4.04 8.82
C CYS A 88 6.84 3.15 9.02
N SER A 89 6.79 2.33 10.06
CA SER A 89 5.66 1.44 10.35
C SER A 89 4.60 2.13 11.17
N LEU A 90 3.33 1.80 10.92
CA LEU A 90 2.23 2.18 11.80
C LEU A 90 2.11 1.17 12.94
N SER A 91 1.56 1.59 14.07
CA SER A 91 1.16 0.68 15.14
C SER A 91 -0.02 -0.20 14.69
N GLU A 92 -0.19 -1.37 15.31
CA GLU A 92 -1.35 -2.24 15.02
C GLU A 92 -2.68 -1.50 15.17
N SER A 93 -2.78 -0.67 16.20
CA SER A 93 -3.96 0.16 16.45
C SER A 93 -4.21 1.13 15.27
N ASP A 94 -3.17 1.76 14.75
CA ASP A 94 -3.29 2.68 13.63
C ASP A 94 -3.59 1.95 12.30
N GLU A 95 -3.08 0.73 12.13
CA GLU A 95 -3.42 -0.11 10.98
C GLU A 95 -4.93 -0.40 10.93
N ILE A 96 -5.51 -0.75 12.07
CA ILE A 96 -6.97 -0.99 12.18
C ILE A 96 -7.75 0.27 11.85
N LYS A 97 -7.34 1.41 12.43
CA LYS A 97 -7.97 2.70 12.15
C LYS A 97 -7.84 3.11 10.69
N LEU A 98 -6.70 2.80 10.07
CA LEU A 98 -6.47 3.11 8.66
C LEU A 98 -7.44 2.33 7.77
N LYS A 99 -7.61 1.04 8.02
CA LYS A 99 -8.60 0.22 7.30
C LYS A 99 -10.00 0.80 7.44
N GLN A 100 -10.41 1.15 8.65
CA GLN A 100 -11.72 1.76 8.92
C GLN A 100 -11.88 3.09 8.18
N TYR A 101 -10.84 3.91 8.16
CA TYR A 101 -10.85 5.19 7.46
C TYR A 101 -11.04 5.01 5.96
N ILE A 102 -10.30 4.08 5.34
CA ILE A 102 -10.45 3.76 3.92
C ILE A 102 -11.87 3.28 3.60
N GLN A 103 -12.41 2.40 4.42
CA GLN A 103 -13.76 1.85 4.22
C GLN A 103 -14.85 2.92 4.28
N LYS A 104 -14.68 3.94 5.11
CA LYS A 104 -15.62 5.07 5.20
C LYS A 104 -15.57 5.99 3.99
N LYS A 105 -14.52 5.93 3.19
CA LYS A 105 -14.32 6.79 2.01
C LYS A 105 -14.91 6.21 0.73
N LYS A 106 -15.56 5.10 0.80
CA LYS A 106 -16.22 4.49 -0.37
C LYS A 106 -17.29 5.38 -0.97
#